data_874aca73fd5686431f14b2b25426e0c4
#
_entry.id   874aca73fd5686431f14b2b25426e0c4
#
_cell.length_a   1.000
_cell.length_b   1.000
_cell.length_c   1.000
_cell.angle_alpha   90.00
_cell.angle_beta   90.00
_cell.angle_gamma   90.00
#
_symmetry.space_group_name_H-M   'P 1'
#
loop_
_entity.id
_entity.type
_entity.pdbx_description
1 polymer ?
#
loop_
_entity_poly.entity_id
_entity_poly.type
_entity_poly.pdbx_seq_one_letter_code
_entity_poly.pdbx_strand_id
1 'polypeptide(L)'
;YFNRKLQTTNVEVCLNTRVDVASLVEGGYDEIILATGIAPRVPAIAGVENAKVLSYLDVILARKPVGKRVAVIGAGGIGFDVSEFLVHEGVATSQDRAAFWKEWGIDTHLEARGGVAGIKAAPHAPAREVFLLQRKTSKVGDGLGKTTGWIHRTGLKNKQVQMLNSVEY
;
A
#
# COMPACT_ATOMS: atom_id res chain seq x y z
N TYR A 1 5.07 -11.31 -18.97
CA TYR A 1 6.34 -12.00 -18.78
C TYR A 1 6.16 -13.37 -18.13
N PHE A 2 5.62 -13.47 -16.91
CA PHE A 2 5.51 -14.73 -16.15
C PHE A 2 4.70 -15.82 -16.87
N ASN A 3 3.54 -15.49 -17.43
CA ASN A 3 2.75 -16.45 -18.20
C ASN A 3 3.55 -17.07 -19.35
N ARG A 4 4.30 -16.25 -20.09
CA ARG A 4 5.14 -16.75 -21.17
C ARG A 4 6.28 -17.61 -20.64
N LYS A 5 6.87 -17.25 -19.49
CA LYS A 5 7.93 -18.04 -18.85
C LYS A 5 7.42 -19.44 -18.47
N LEU A 6 6.26 -19.54 -17.82
CA LEU A 6 5.62 -20.81 -17.47
C LEU A 6 5.41 -21.70 -18.72
N GLN A 7 4.90 -21.14 -19.81
CA GLN A 7 4.70 -21.86 -21.06
C GLN A 7 5.99 -22.39 -21.69
N THR A 8 7.10 -21.65 -21.57
CA THR A 8 8.38 -22.01 -22.21
C THR A 8 9.27 -22.89 -21.36
N THR A 9 8.94 -23.12 -20.10
CA THR A 9 9.73 -23.92 -19.15
C THR A 9 9.07 -25.25 -18.77
N ASN A 10 8.09 -25.72 -19.54
CA ASN A 10 7.35 -26.96 -19.32
C ASN A 10 6.72 -27.07 -17.91
N VAL A 11 6.33 -25.94 -17.32
CA VAL A 11 5.60 -25.94 -16.05
C VAL A 11 4.14 -26.29 -16.32
N GLU A 12 3.65 -27.36 -15.73
CA GLU A 12 2.24 -27.69 -15.74
C GLU A 12 1.49 -26.76 -14.78
N VAL A 13 0.46 -26.08 -15.29
CA VAL A 13 -0.36 -25.14 -14.51
C VAL A 13 -1.78 -25.66 -14.40
N CYS A 14 -2.15 -26.13 -13.23
CA CYS A 14 -3.49 -26.64 -12.94
C CYS A 14 -4.33 -25.57 -12.26
N LEU A 15 -5.17 -24.86 -13.02
CA LEU A 15 -6.08 -23.84 -12.51
C LEU A 15 -7.40 -24.46 -12.02
N ASN A 16 -8.07 -23.77 -11.09
CA ASN A 16 -9.35 -24.21 -10.50
C ASN A 16 -9.28 -25.60 -9.84
N THR A 17 -8.10 -26.01 -9.43
CA THR A 17 -7.84 -27.30 -8.81
C THR A 17 -7.55 -27.11 -7.33
N ARG A 18 -8.41 -27.70 -6.48
CA ARG A 18 -8.16 -27.76 -5.04
C ARG A 18 -7.28 -28.95 -4.77
N VAL A 19 -6.16 -28.73 -4.12
CA VAL A 19 -5.19 -29.74 -3.75
C VAL A 19 -5.32 -30.01 -2.25
N ASP A 20 -5.32 -31.29 -1.87
CA ASP A 20 -5.30 -31.77 -0.48
C ASP A 20 -4.07 -32.66 -0.24
N VAL A 21 -3.93 -33.12 1.00
CA VAL A 21 -2.77 -33.95 1.40
C VAL A 21 -2.71 -35.28 0.61
N ALA A 22 -3.86 -35.88 0.37
CA ALA A 22 -3.91 -37.16 -0.34
C ALA A 22 -3.41 -37.01 -1.78
N SER A 23 -3.91 -36.03 -2.52
CA SER A 23 -3.48 -35.78 -3.90
C SER A 23 -2.00 -35.41 -4.01
N LEU A 24 -1.44 -34.72 -3.00
CA LEU A 24 -0.02 -34.39 -2.97
C LEU A 24 0.86 -35.63 -2.74
N VAL A 25 0.42 -36.55 -1.85
CA VAL A 25 1.13 -37.81 -1.59
C VAL A 25 1.06 -38.75 -2.80
N GLU A 26 -0.13 -38.88 -3.39
CA GLU A 26 -0.33 -39.69 -4.60
C GLU A 26 0.43 -39.15 -5.81
N GLY A 27 0.65 -37.84 -5.88
CA GLY A 27 1.41 -37.19 -6.95
C GLY A 27 2.89 -37.50 -6.97
N GLY A 28 3.44 -38.09 -5.90
CA GLY A 28 4.83 -38.54 -5.83
C GLY A 28 5.87 -37.43 -6.03
N TYR A 29 5.56 -36.21 -5.59
CA TYR A 29 6.46 -35.05 -5.69
C TYR A 29 7.66 -35.20 -4.75
N ASP A 30 8.85 -34.88 -5.24
CA ASP A 30 10.07 -34.84 -4.42
C ASP A 30 10.03 -33.69 -3.41
N GLU A 31 9.50 -32.53 -3.81
CA GLU A 31 9.39 -31.31 -2.97
C GLU A 31 8.03 -30.63 -3.18
N ILE A 32 7.47 -30.14 -2.10
CA ILE A 32 6.20 -29.39 -2.11
C ILE A 32 6.43 -27.99 -1.56
N ILE A 33 6.17 -26.96 -2.36
CA ILE A 33 6.30 -25.57 -1.96
C ILE A 33 4.91 -24.97 -1.73
N LEU A 34 4.61 -24.59 -0.49
CA LEU A 34 3.36 -23.93 -0.14
C LEU A 34 3.45 -22.41 -0.40
N ALA A 35 2.84 -21.95 -1.47
CA ALA A 35 2.78 -20.55 -1.86
C ALA A 35 1.33 -20.05 -1.92
N THR A 36 0.55 -20.31 -0.88
CA THR A 36 -0.91 -20.12 -0.82
C THR A 36 -1.35 -18.68 -0.53
N GLY A 37 -0.41 -17.74 -0.46
CA GLY A 37 -0.71 -16.34 -0.11
C GLY A 37 -0.93 -16.13 1.38
N ILE A 38 -1.56 -15.01 1.74
CA ILE A 38 -1.83 -14.62 3.12
C ILE A 38 -3.32 -14.33 3.35
N ALA A 39 -3.77 -14.56 4.56
CA ALA A 39 -5.04 -14.03 5.05
C ALA A 39 -4.78 -12.82 5.97
N PRO A 40 -5.58 -11.76 5.88
CA PRO A 40 -5.45 -10.62 6.78
C PRO A 40 -5.65 -11.05 8.24
N ARG A 41 -4.75 -10.62 9.12
CA ARG A 41 -4.92 -10.82 10.54
C ARG A 41 -5.89 -9.78 11.11
N VAL A 42 -6.88 -10.23 11.84
CA VAL A 42 -7.72 -9.36 12.66
C VAL A 42 -7.00 -9.15 14.01
N PRO A 43 -6.62 -7.92 14.37
CA PRO A 43 -5.95 -7.68 15.64
C PRO A 43 -6.92 -7.81 16.81
N ALA A 44 -6.44 -8.26 17.96
CA ALA A 44 -7.23 -8.30 19.20
C ALA A 44 -7.24 -6.90 19.82
N ILE A 45 -8.11 -6.04 19.32
CA ILE A 45 -8.33 -4.67 19.80
C ILE A 45 -9.80 -4.56 20.21
N ALA A 46 -10.08 -3.99 21.39
CA ALA A 46 -11.44 -3.79 21.86
C ALA A 46 -12.26 -2.97 20.85
N GLY A 47 -13.43 -3.46 20.47
CA GLY A 47 -14.31 -2.81 19.49
C GLY A 47 -13.94 -3.06 18.03
N VAL A 48 -13.03 -3.98 17.71
CA VAL A 48 -12.65 -4.32 16.32
C VAL A 48 -13.84 -4.82 15.49
N GLU A 49 -14.86 -5.36 16.15
CA GLU A 49 -16.11 -5.84 15.56
C GLU A 49 -17.11 -4.72 15.24
N ASN A 50 -16.84 -3.48 15.63
CA ASN A 50 -17.73 -2.36 15.36
C ASN A 50 -17.88 -2.13 13.85
N ALA A 51 -19.09 -1.83 13.39
CA ALA A 51 -19.40 -1.61 11.97
C ALA A 51 -18.60 -0.45 11.29
N LYS A 52 -18.01 0.43 12.10
CA LYS A 52 -17.10 1.49 11.60
C LYS A 52 -15.68 0.98 11.32
N VAL A 53 -15.34 -0.21 11.79
CA VAL A 53 -14.02 -0.81 11.56
C VAL A 53 -14.06 -1.59 10.25
N LEU A 54 -13.16 -1.22 9.35
CA LEU A 54 -13.04 -1.82 8.03
C LEU A 54 -11.65 -2.45 7.88
N SER A 55 -11.60 -3.62 7.26
CA SER A 55 -10.33 -4.18 6.82
C SER A 55 -9.80 -3.44 5.58
N TYR A 56 -8.53 -3.57 5.29
CA TYR A 56 -7.98 -3.01 4.06
C TYR A 56 -8.60 -3.64 2.79
N LEU A 57 -9.09 -4.88 2.87
CA LEU A 57 -9.83 -5.52 1.78
C LEU A 57 -11.20 -4.87 1.57
N ASP A 58 -11.89 -4.51 2.65
CA ASP A 58 -13.14 -3.76 2.56
C ASP A 58 -12.95 -2.42 1.84
N VAL A 59 -11.85 -1.74 2.14
CA VAL A 59 -11.55 -0.42 1.59
C VAL A 59 -11.06 -0.50 0.15
N ILE A 60 -10.03 -1.30 -0.12
CA ILE A 60 -9.37 -1.31 -1.43
C ILE A 60 -10.09 -2.19 -2.45
N LEU A 61 -10.49 -3.40 -2.04
CA LEU A 61 -11.09 -4.38 -2.95
C LEU A 61 -12.61 -4.22 -3.03
N ALA A 62 -13.29 -4.27 -1.89
CA ALA A 62 -14.75 -4.17 -1.83
C ALA A 62 -15.28 -2.74 -2.01
N ARG A 63 -14.40 -1.72 -1.97
CA ARG A 63 -14.77 -0.30 -2.17
C ARG A 63 -15.88 0.18 -1.23
N LYS A 64 -15.92 -0.33 0.00
CA LYS A 64 -16.90 0.12 0.99
C LYS A 64 -16.77 1.62 1.26
N PRO A 65 -17.86 2.33 1.51
CA PRO A 65 -17.84 3.75 1.84
C PRO A 65 -16.98 4.02 3.07
N VAL A 66 -16.09 5.01 2.99
CA VAL A 66 -15.22 5.43 4.09
C VAL A 66 -15.53 6.88 4.45
N GLY A 67 -15.58 7.18 5.73
CA GLY A 67 -15.84 8.52 6.23
C GLY A 67 -14.75 9.53 5.88
N LYS A 68 -14.97 10.81 6.24
CA LYS A 68 -14.04 11.91 5.95
C LYS A 68 -12.83 11.94 6.88
N ARG A 69 -12.94 11.37 8.08
CA ARG A 69 -11.86 11.33 9.07
C ARG A 69 -11.58 9.87 9.44
N VAL A 70 -10.36 9.41 9.19
CA VAL A 70 -10.01 7.98 9.24
C VAL A 70 -8.74 7.76 10.06
N ALA A 71 -8.79 6.78 10.97
CA ALA A 71 -7.63 6.24 11.64
C ALA A 71 -7.22 4.93 10.96
N VAL A 72 -6.00 4.83 10.46
CA VAL A 72 -5.41 3.62 9.91
C VAL A 72 -4.50 3.01 10.98
N ILE A 73 -4.87 1.84 11.48
CA ILE A 73 -4.15 1.13 12.54
C ILE A 73 -3.12 0.20 11.93
N GLY A 74 -1.84 0.52 12.16
CA GLY A 74 -0.70 -0.23 11.64
C GLY A 74 0.00 0.47 10.48
N ALA A 75 1.24 0.90 10.71
CA ALA A 75 2.06 1.65 9.75
C ALA A 75 3.13 0.77 9.07
N GLY A 76 2.75 -0.44 8.66
CA GLY A 76 3.50 -1.26 7.71
C GLY A 76 3.19 -0.88 6.26
N GLY A 77 3.70 -1.62 5.28
CA GLY A 77 3.45 -1.36 3.86
C GLY A 77 1.97 -1.18 3.54
N ILE A 78 1.12 -2.11 3.96
CA ILE A 78 -0.34 -2.04 3.75
C ILE A 78 -0.94 -0.77 4.36
N GLY A 79 -0.51 -0.35 5.55
CA GLY A 79 -1.01 0.88 6.17
C GLY A 79 -0.65 2.14 5.37
N PHE A 80 0.54 2.17 4.78
CA PHE A 80 0.94 3.23 3.86
C PHE A 80 0.11 3.22 2.58
N ASP A 81 -0.07 2.06 1.94
CA ASP A 81 -0.86 1.93 0.71
C ASP A 81 -2.33 2.33 0.92
N VAL A 82 -2.93 1.89 2.03
CA VAL A 82 -4.31 2.28 2.40
C VAL A 82 -4.41 3.78 2.65
N SER A 83 -3.42 4.37 3.35
CA SER A 83 -3.41 5.81 3.62
C SER A 83 -3.30 6.61 2.32
N GLU A 84 -2.42 6.19 1.40
CA GLU A 84 -2.28 6.80 0.08
C GLU A 84 -3.58 6.71 -0.72
N PHE A 85 -4.20 5.53 -0.75
CA PHE A 85 -5.49 5.32 -1.38
C PHE A 85 -6.59 6.24 -0.81
N LEU A 86 -6.65 6.39 0.51
CA LEU A 86 -7.68 7.18 1.18
C LEU A 86 -7.55 8.69 0.97
N VAL A 87 -6.33 9.20 0.82
CA VAL A 87 -6.10 10.64 0.57
C VAL A 87 -6.17 11.01 -0.90
N HIS A 88 -6.19 10.02 -1.79
CA HIS A 88 -6.29 10.23 -3.23
C HIS A 88 -7.72 10.50 -3.67
N GLU A 89 -7.89 11.42 -4.63
CA GLU A 89 -9.15 11.69 -5.33
C GLU A 89 -8.88 11.98 -6.81
N GLY A 90 -9.75 11.49 -7.67
CA GLY A 90 -9.65 11.68 -9.11
C GLY A 90 -8.67 10.75 -9.81
N VAL A 91 -8.12 11.19 -10.93
CA VAL A 91 -7.15 10.43 -11.74
C VAL A 91 -5.79 10.44 -11.07
N ALA A 92 -5.12 9.29 -11.02
CA ALA A 92 -3.77 9.18 -10.47
C ALA A 92 -2.79 10.04 -11.30
N THR A 93 -2.05 10.93 -10.64
CA THR A 93 -1.07 11.81 -11.30
C THR A 93 0.03 11.03 -12.01
N SER A 94 0.31 9.79 -11.58
CA SER A 94 1.22 8.88 -12.28
C SER A 94 0.82 8.53 -13.72
N GLN A 95 -0.43 8.77 -14.09
CA GLN A 95 -0.95 8.58 -15.46
C GLN A 95 -0.94 9.89 -16.28
N ASP A 96 -0.64 11.03 -15.64
CA ASP A 96 -0.52 12.33 -16.28
C ASP A 96 0.83 12.95 -15.91
N ARG A 97 1.75 12.98 -16.87
CA ARG A 97 3.10 13.47 -16.67
C ARG A 97 3.15 14.93 -16.21
N ALA A 98 2.32 15.79 -16.77
CA ALA A 98 2.30 17.21 -16.41
C ALA A 98 1.76 17.41 -14.98
N ALA A 99 0.70 16.70 -14.61
CA ALA A 99 0.15 16.68 -13.26
C ALA A 99 1.17 16.13 -12.24
N PHE A 100 1.89 15.07 -12.59
CA PHE A 100 2.96 14.49 -11.76
C PHE A 100 4.08 15.50 -11.51
N TRP A 101 4.58 16.16 -12.55
CA TRP A 101 5.64 17.16 -12.42
C TRP A 101 5.21 18.33 -11.52
N LYS A 102 3.99 18.80 -11.67
CA LYS A 102 3.43 19.85 -10.83
C LYS A 102 3.27 19.41 -9.37
N GLU A 103 2.75 18.20 -9.14
CA GLU A 103 2.57 17.64 -7.79
C GLU A 103 3.90 17.56 -7.04
N TRP A 104 4.96 17.12 -7.71
CA TRP A 104 6.28 16.94 -7.12
C TRP A 104 7.20 18.16 -7.22
N GLY A 105 6.78 19.20 -7.92
CA GLY A 105 7.59 20.41 -8.12
C GLY A 105 8.84 20.15 -8.97
N ILE A 106 8.68 19.42 -10.07
CA ILE A 106 9.77 19.10 -10.98
C ILE A 106 9.94 20.22 -12.01
N ASP A 107 11.16 20.80 -12.11
CA ASP A 107 11.51 21.74 -13.18
C ASP A 107 11.70 20.99 -14.50
N THR A 108 10.81 21.26 -15.45
CA THR A 108 10.85 20.65 -16.77
C THR A 108 11.79 21.36 -17.75
N HIS A 109 12.25 22.55 -17.40
CA HIS A 109 13.16 23.35 -18.21
C HIS A 109 14.62 23.06 -17.89
N LEU A 110 14.90 22.38 -16.76
CA LEU A 110 16.24 21.99 -16.32
C LEU A 110 17.21 23.18 -16.16
N GLU A 111 16.68 24.35 -15.81
CA GLU A 111 17.47 25.59 -15.72
C GLU A 111 18.26 25.68 -14.42
N ALA A 112 17.80 25.01 -13.36
CA ALA A 112 18.43 25.07 -12.06
C ALA A 112 19.24 23.82 -11.76
N ARG A 113 20.46 23.98 -11.22
CA ARG A 113 21.29 22.90 -10.71
C ARG A 113 20.89 22.52 -9.29
N GLY A 114 20.55 21.25 -9.07
CA GLY A 114 20.46 20.67 -7.74
C GLY A 114 19.34 21.23 -6.85
N GLY A 115 18.30 21.75 -7.43
CA GLY A 115 17.14 22.32 -6.75
C GLY A 115 16.64 23.53 -7.51
N VAL A 116 15.37 23.81 -7.40
CA VAL A 116 14.73 24.75 -8.31
C VAL A 116 14.25 25.94 -7.54
N ALA A 117 14.96 27.06 -7.66
CA ALA A 117 14.51 28.32 -7.12
C ALA A 117 13.15 28.70 -7.73
N GLY A 118 12.11 28.81 -6.89
CA GLY A 118 10.77 29.20 -7.31
C GLY A 118 9.82 28.07 -7.72
N ILE A 119 10.29 26.83 -7.95
CA ILE A 119 9.42 25.69 -8.19
C ILE A 119 9.22 24.90 -6.90
N LYS A 120 7.97 24.72 -6.49
CA LYS A 120 7.59 23.99 -5.28
C LYS A 120 6.58 22.91 -5.62
N ALA A 121 6.62 21.81 -4.86
CA ALA A 121 5.59 20.79 -4.91
C ALA A 121 4.21 21.40 -4.67
N ALA A 122 3.23 21.05 -5.50
CA ALA A 122 1.85 21.48 -5.40
C ALA A 122 0.91 20.26 -5.35
N PRO A 123 0.94 19.48 -4.26
CA PRO A 123 0.09 18.31 -4.12
C PRO A 123 -1.38 18.72 -4.08
N HIS A 124 -2.24 17.89 -4.65
CA HIS A 124 -3.68 18.05 -4.52
C HIS A 124 -4.11 17.95 -3.05
N ALA A 125 -5.16 18.67 -2.67
CA ALA A 125 -5.75 18.55 -1.34
C ALA A 125 -6.17 17.08 -1.07
N PRO A 126 -5.98 16.57 0.17
CA PRO A 126 -6.37 15.23 0.49
C PRO A 126 -7.89 15.05 0.47
N ALA A 127 -8.37 13.94 -0.04
CA ALA A 127 -9.79 13.60 -0.06
C ALA A 127 -10.37 13.38 1.34
N ARG A 128 -9.51 12.99 2.30
CA ARG A 128 -9.84 12.68 3.70
C ARG A 128 -8.74 13.12 4.63
N GLU A 129 -9.13 13.41 5.87
CA GLU A 129 -8.20 13.54 6.99
C GLU A 129 -7.81 12.13 7.47
N VAL A 130 -6.52 11.78 7.35
CA VAL A 130 -6.03 10.44 7.67
C VAL A 130 -4.97 10.50 8.77
N PHE A 131 -5.14 9.63 9.77
CA PHE A 131 -4.21 9.38 10.87
C PHE A 131 -3.62 7.99 10.71
N LEU A 132 -2.33 7.87 10.43
CA LEU A 132 -1.62 6.61 10.34
C LEU A 132 -0.94 6.31 11.69
N LEU A 133 -1.41 5.28 12.37
CA LEU A 133 -1.07 4.98 13.77
C LEU A 133 -0.08 3.81 13.87
N GLN A 134 0.92 3.96 14.73
CA GLN A 134 1.93 2.93 15.01
C GLN A 134 2.15 2.78 16.52
N ARG A 135 2.19 1.55 17.03
CA ARG A 135 2.55 1.26 18.43
C ARG A 135 4.04 1.47 18.74
N LYS A 136 4.90 1.12 17.76
CA LYS A 136 6.37 1.27 17.94
C LYS A 136 6.73 2.73 18.17
N THR A 137 7.77 2.95 18.97
CA THR A 137 8.33 4.28 19.25
C THR A 137 9.21 4.81 18.12
N SER A 138 9.65 3.93 17.21
CA SER A 138 10.46 4.32 16.05
C SER A 138 9.65 5.24 15.11
N LYS A 139 10.36 5.92 14.22
CA LYS A 139 9.74 6.74 13.18
C LYS A 139 8.75 5.92 12.35
N VAL A 140 7.57 6.47 12.10
CA VAL A 140 6.56 5.82 11.25
C VAL A 140 7.15 5.54 9.87
N GLY A 141 7.01 4.29 9.41
CA GLY A 141 7.56 3.83 8.13
C GLY A 141 9.07 3.50 8.16
N ASP A 142 9.67 3.37 9.33
CA ASP A 142 11.09 2.98 9.47
C ASP A 142 11.38 1.56 8.95
N GLY A 143 10.37 0.68 9.03
CA GLY A 143 10.42 -0.69 8.48
C GLY A 143 10.11 -0.83 6.99
N LEU A 144 9.87 0.25 6.27
CA LEU A 144 9.66 0.22 4.82
C LEU A 144 10.96 -0.04 4.07
N GLY A 145 10.85 -0.45 2.80
CA GLY A 145 12.01 -0.67 1.93
C GLY A 145 12.96 0.53 1.92
N LYS A 146 14.25 0.27 2.12
CA LYS A 146 15.27 1.33 2.25
C LYS A 146 15.33 2.27 1.04
N THR A 147 15.06 1.77 -0.15
CA THR A 147 15.12 2.51 -1.40
C THR A 147 13.89 3.36 -1.68
N THR A 148 12.71 2.94 -1.24
CA THR A 148 11.41 3.56 -1.59
C THR A 148 10.63 4.11 -0.40
N GLY A 149 10.92 3.67 0.82
CA GLY A 149 10.18 4.09 2.01
C GLY A 149 10.14 5.59 2.26
N TRP A 150 11.19 6.31 1.87
CA TRP A 150 11.23 7.77 1.97
C TRP A 150 10.24 8.44 1.00
N ILE A 151 10.00 7.85 -0.18
CA ILE A 151 9.04 8.35 -1.18
C ILE A 151 7.63 8.28 -0.60
N HIS A 152 7.25 7.09 -0.09
CA HIS A 152 5.93 6.90 0.54
C HIS A 152 5.70 7.87 1.70
N ARG A 153 6.69 8.03 2.60
CA ARG A 153 6.58 9.03 3.69
C ARG A 153 6.41 10.44 3.18
N THR A 154 7.16 10.83 2.16
CA THR A 154 7.06 12.16 1.57
C THR A 154 5.70 12.37 0.91
N GLY A 155 5.20 11.39 0.16
CA GLY A 155 3.88 11.42 -0.46
C GLY A 155 2.78 11.63 0.58
N LEU A 156 2.75 10.81 1.65
CA LEU A 156 1.76 10.96 2.71
C LEU A 156 1.88 12.29 3.45
N LYS A 157 3.12 12.77 3.70
CA LYS A 157 3.34 14.08 4.31
C LYS A 157 2.80 15.22 3.44
N ASN A 158 3.03 15.17 2.14
CA ASN A 158 2.52 16.16 1.18
C ASN A 158 0.98 16.16 1.15
N LYS A 159 0.35 15.01 1.38
CA LYS A 159 -1.11 14.84 1.51
C LYS A 159 -1.61 15.05 2.95
N GLN A 160 -0.80 15.63 3.82
CA GLN A 160 -1.15 15.99 5.20
C GLN A 160 -1.60 14.82 6.09
N VAL A 161 -1.19 13.59 5.77
CA VAL A 161 -1.43 12.44 6.64
C VAL A 161 -0.67 12.61 7.95
N GLN A 162 -1.40 12.51 9.06
CA GLN A 162 -0.80 12.59 10.40
C GLN A 162 -0.23 11.22 10.78
N MET A 163 1.08 11.12 10.83
CA MET A 163 1.79 9.88 11.16
C MET A 163 2.19 9.90 12.63
N LEU A 164 1.53 9.07 13.45
CA LEU A 164 1.67 9.03 14.90
C LEU A 164 2.30 7.71 15.35
N ASN A 165 3.41 7.80 16.07
CA ASN A 165 4.04 6.65 16.73
C ASN A 165 3.66 6.61 18.22
N SER A 166 4.05 5.54 18.91
CA SER A 166 3.82 5.34 20.35
C SER A 166 2.33 5.40 20.74
N VAL A 167 1.45 4.95 19.86
CA VAL A 167 -0.01 4.97 20.09
C VAL A 167 -0.44 3.63 20.67
N GLU A 168 -1.16 3.67 21.78
CA GLU A 168 -1.84 2.50 22.35
C GLU A 168 -3.26 2.38 21.81
N TYR A 169 -3.68 1.17 21.48
CA TYR A 169 -5.03 0.82 21.01
C TYR A 169 -5.35 -0.66 21.21
#